data_2b0d019ce33e90f389844538e639807f
#
_entry.id   2b0d019ce33e90f389844538e639807f
#
_cell.length_a   1.000
_cell.length_b   1.000
_cell.length_c   1.000
_cell.angle_alpha   90.00
_cell.angle_beta   90.00
_cell.angle_gamma   90.00
#
_symmetry.space_group_name_H-M   'P 1'
#
loop_
_entity.id
_entity.type
_entity.pdbx_description
1 polymer ?
#
loop_
_entity_poly.entity_id
_entity_poly.type
_entity_poly.pdbx_seq_one_letter_code
_entity_poly.pdbx_strand_id
1 'polypeptide(L)'
;MRYLDPNDAEHMVDSDEYDYWMGTNRPGKEHVSGGVDLYVGGVEHAVLHLLYSRFWHKALYDLGYVDSAEPFHRLFNQGMIQAYAYTDERGQYVPADEVEEGASNSAGEPTFTWHGESVNREFGKMGKSLKNIVTPDYMYENYGADTFRLYEMSMGPLSESRPWNTRNVVGGMRFLQRLWRNVVNEETGACVVTDDALDEKTLKVLNNTIAEVTVEMEAMRPNTAIAKLIVLNNHLTSLPHVPRAAVEPLVLMLAPIAPHICEEMWSKLGHAKSIAHADWPVADSRYVGEDTVTAVVQIKGKVRAKLEVDPNIDASELEKLALEAVADRLGGKAPRKVIVKAPKIVSIVPDES
;
A
#
# COMPACT_ATOMS: atom_id res chain seq x y z
N MET A 1 13.01 25.40 4.48
CA MET A 1 14.26 25.99 5.00
C MET A 1 13.97 27.02 6.08
N ARG A 2 13.39 28.20 5.81
CA ARG A 2 13.13 29.23 6.85
C ARG A 2 12.43 28.71 8.14
N TYR A 3 11.55 27.72 8.01
CA TYR A 3 10.83 27.14 9.15
C TYR A 3 11.64 26.15 10.00
N LEU A 4 12.89 25.85 9.64
CA LEU A 4 13.80 25.08 10.51
C LEU A 4 14.22 25.91 11.74
N ASP A 5 14.36 27.23 11.53
CA ASP A 5 14.68 28.19 12.57
C ASP A 5 13.85 29.47 12.41
N PRO A 6 12.54 29.43 12.73
CA PRO A 6 11.62 30.53 12.44
C PRO A 6 11.84 31.77 13.28
N ASN A 7 12.54 31.67 14.42
CA ASN A 7 12.75 32.75 15.38
C ASN A 7 14.09 33.49 15.20
N ASP A 8 15.00 32.99 14.36
CA ASP A 8 16.25 33.70 14.05
C ASP A 8 15.92 34.99 13.25
N ALA A 9 16.31 36.13 13.81
CA ALA A 9 16.09 37.45 13.21
C ALA A 9 17.26 37.91 12.32
N GLU A 10 18.42 37.29 12.43
CA GLU A 10 19.66 37.71 11.76
C GLU A 10 19.96 36.84 10.54
N HIS A 11 19.64 35.55 10.60
CA HIS A 11 19.93 34.60 9.54
C HIS A 11 18.64 33.98 8.96
N MET A 12 18.75 33.42 7.77
CA MET A 12 17.64 32.69 7.12
C MET A 12 17.37 31.37 7.86
N VAL A 13 18.41 30.73 8.37
CA VAL A 13 18.42 29.53 9.20
C VAL A 13 19.78 29.43 9.90
N ASP A 14 19.81 28.92 11.12
CA ASP A 14 21.05 28.56 11.79
C ASP A 14 21.79 27.45 11.05
N SER A 15 23.14 27.51 11.03
CA SER A 15 23.94 26.56 10.25
C SER A 15 23.85 25.14 10.79
N ASP A 16 23.78 24.95 12.11
CA ASP A 16 23.73 23.63 12.72
C ASP A 16 22.34 22.97 12.47
N GLU A 17 21.26 23.76 12.50
CA GLU A 17 19.90 23.32 12.14
C GLU A 17 19.80 22.97 10.65
N TYR A 18 20.42 23.78 9.77
CA TYR A 18 20.47 23.48 8.36
C TYR A 18 21.23 22.17 8.10
N ASP A 19 22.45 22.03 8.66
CA ASP A 19 23.29 20.85 8.49
C ASP A 19 22.59 19.58 9.00
N TYR A 20 21.90 19.68 10.14
CA TYR A 20 21.16 18.55 10.70
C TYR A 20 20.01 18.09 9.81
N TRP A 21 19.19 19.00 9.31
CA TRP A 21 17.98 18.65 8.56
C TRP A 21 18.18 18.52 7.06
N MET A 22 19.02 19.35 6.44
CA MET A 22 19.10 19.51 4.99
C MET A 22 20.53 19.47 4.43
N GLY A 23 21.55 19.53 5.26
CA GLY A 23 22.95 19.57 4.83
C GLY A 23 23.43 18.30 4.14
N THR A 24 24.53 18.39 3.38
CA THR A 24 25.20 17.25 2.77
C THR A 24 26.04 16.44 3.78
N ASN A 25 26.33 17.03 4.96
CA ASN A 25 27.14 16.43 6.02
C ASN A 25 26.30 16.11 7.27
N ARG A 26 25.15 15.50 7.10
CA ARG A 26 24.23 15.21 8.21
C ARG A 26 24.87 14.27 9.24
N PRO A 27 24.72 14.54 10.56
CA PRO A 27 25.23 13.66 11.58
C PRO A 27 24.72 12.22 11.44
N GLY A 28 25.64 11.25 11.50
CA GLY A 28 25.30 9.82 11.43
C GLY A 28 24.89 9.28 10.05
N LYS A 29 25.02 10.09 9.00
CA LYS A 29 24.77 9.67 7.61
C LYS A 29 25.98 9.96 6.73
N GLU A 30 26.47 8.95 6.03
CA GLU A 30 27.53 9.11 5.02
C GLU A 30 26.88 9.39 3.65
N HIS A 31 27.43 10.34 2.90
CA HIS A 31 27.10 10.63 1.50
C HIS A 31 25.62 10.91 1.20
N VAL A 32 25.02 11.86 1.89
CA VAL A 32 23.70 12.37 1.51
C VAL A 32 23.83 13.49 0.48
N SER A 33 22.88 13.57 -0.46
CA SER A 33 22.86 14.59 -1.50
C SER A 33 22.49 15.99 -0.99
N GLY A 34 22.06 16.10 0.27
CA GLY A 34 21.47 17.33 0.83
C GLY A 34 20.07 17.62 0.33
N GLY A 35 19.50 18.74 0.79
CA GLY A 35 18.11 19.10 0.49
C GLY A 35 17.07 18.27 1.25
N VAL A 36 15.82 18.37 0.85
CA VAL A 36 14.70 17.61 1.44
C VAL A 36 14.75 16.16 0.99
N ASP A 37 14.68 15.20 1.91
CA ASP A 37 14.82 13.77 1.61
C ASP A 37 13.71 13.24 0.70
N LEU A 38 12.45 13.58 1.01
CA LEU A 38 11.28 13.16 0.26
C LEU A 38 10.30 14.32 0.15
N TYR A 39 9.92 14.65 -1.07
CA TYR A 39 8.93 15.65 -1.38
C TYR A 39 7.77 15.05 -2.16
N VAL A 40 6.58 15.09 -1.58
CA VAL A 40 5.36 14.49 -2.15
C VAL A 40 4.40 15.58 -2.54
N GLY A 41 3.93 15.56 -3.79
CA GLY A 41 2.98 16.55 -4.30
C GLY A 41 2.45 16.16 -5.67
N GLY A 42 1.24 16.64 -6.02
CA GLY A 42 0.59 16.35 -7.28
C GLY A 42 1.38 16.88 -8.50
N VAL A 43 1.22 16.19 -9.62
CA VAL A 43 1.90 16.52 -10.89
C VAL A 43 1.52 17.92 -11.41
N GLU A 44 0.37 18.45 -10.99
CA GLU A 44 -0.07 19.83 -11.34
C GLU A 44 0.90 20.91 -10.87
N HIS A 45 1.74 20.61 -9.88
CA HIS A 45 2.76 21.53 -9.37
C HIS A 45 4.05 21.56 -10.19
N ALA A 46 4.19 20.69 -11.21
CA ALA A 46 5.41 20.59 -12.01
C ALA A 46 5.76 21.90 -12.73
N VAL A 47 4.76 22.64 -13.22
CA VAL A 47 4.96 23.86 -14.04
C VAL A 47 5.05 25.14 -13.20
N LEU A 48 4.62 25.13 -11.94
CA LEU A 48 4.59 26.33 -11.12
C LEU A 48 5.45 26.19 -9.87
N HIS A 49 4.95 25.51 -8.84
CA HIS A 49 5.63 25.41 -7.55
C HIS A 49 7.00 24.74 -7.64
N LEU A 50 7.13 23.64 -8.35
CA LEU A 50 8.39 22.90 -8.46
C LEU A 50 9.46 23.69 -9.24
N LEU A 51 9.08 24.45 -10.28
CA LEU A 51 10.01 25.33 -10.98
C LEU A 51 10.49 26.47 -10.09
N TYR A 52 9.56 27.11 -9.35
CA TYR A 52 9.93 28.21 -8.45
C TYR A 52 10.82 27.74 -7.30
N SER A 53 10.48 26.63 -6.65
CA SER A 53 11.29 26.09 -5.55
C SER A 53 12.70 25.72 -6.01
N ARG A 54 12.82 25.11 -7.21
CA ARG A 54 14.12 24.74 -7.78
C ARG A 54 14.93 25.99 -8.19
N PHE A 55 14.30 26.97 -8.82
CA PHE A 55 14.97 28.23 -9.19
C PHE A 55 15.52 28.97 -7.96
N TRP A 56 14.67 29.14 -6.94
CA TRP A 56 15.09 29.79 -5.69
C TRP A 56 16.21 29.00 -4.98
N HIS A 57 16.11 27.71 -4.93
CA HIS A 57 17.12 26.87 -4.28
C HIS A 57 18.47 26.98 -5.00
N LYS A 58 18.50 26.98 -6.34
CA LYS A 58 19.71 27.17 -7.13
C LYS A 58 20.31 28.56 -6.92
N ALA A 59 19.50 29.61 -6.84
CA ALA A 59 19.99 30.96 -6.52
C ALA A 59 20.62 31.00 -5.13
N LEU A 60 20.03 30.34 -4.13
CA LEU A 60 20.57 30.25 -2.78
C LEU A 60 21.88 29.41 -2.75
N TYR A 61 21.98 28.38 -3.57
CA TYR A 61 23.19 27.60 -3.77
C TYR A 61 24.34 28.46 -4.35
N ASP A 62 24.05 29.21 -5.41
CA ASP A 62 25.03 30.11 -6.04
C ASP A 62 25.49 31.23 -5.07
N LEU A 63 24.64 31.64 -4.15
CA LEU A 63 24.95 32.63 -3.10
C LEU A 63 25.61 32.01 -1.86
N GLY A 64 25.77 30.69 -1.78
CA GLY A 64 26.40 30.00 -0.66
C GLY A 64 25.53 29.83 0.60
N TYR A 65 24.20 30.00 0.49
CA TYR A 65 23.28 29.79 1.61
C TYR A 65 22.90 28.33 1.81
N VAL A 66 23.06 27.48 0.80
CA VAL A 66 22.78 26.05 0.85
C VAL A 66 23.90 25.28 0.16
N ASP A 67 24.17 24.07 0.57
CA ASP A 67 25.28 23.23 0.11
C ASP A 67 24.86 22.18 -0.94
N SER A 68 23.57 22.00 -1.17
CA SER A 68 23.03 21.10 -2.20
C SER A 68 22.55 21.86 -3.45
N ALA A 69 22.86 21.36 -4.63
CA ALA A 69 22.47 22.00 -5.90
C ALA A 69 21.00 21.79 -6.25
N GLU A 70 20.35 20.80 -5.67
CA GLU A 70 18.92 20.50 -5.90
C GLU A 70 18.13 20.53 -4.60
N PRO A 71 16.87 21.05 -4.63
CA PRO A 71 16.06 21.21 -3.42
C PRO A 71 15.58 19.90 -2.80
N PHE A 72 15.38 18.86 -3.62
CA PHE A 72 14.78 17.59 -3.22
C PHE A 72 15.66 16.43 -3.63
N HIS A 73 15.94 15.51 -2.70
CA HIS A 73 16.63 14.27 -3.02
C HIS A 73 15.71 13.32 -3.80
N ARG A 74 14.47 13.18 -3.37
CA ARG A 74 13.45 12.36 -4.03
C ARG A 74 12.15 13.15 -4.16
N LEU A 75 11.71 13.35 -5.40
CA LEU A 75 10.37 13.86 -5.70
C LEU A 75 9.44 12.70 -6.05
N PHE A 76 8.29 12.64 -5.40
CA PHE A 76 7.26 11.66 -5.68
C PHE A 76 5.94 12.37 -6.00
N ASN A 77 5.45 12.19 -7.23
CA ASN A 77 4.15 12.73 -7.64
C ASN A 77 3.08 11.65 -7.49
N GLN A 78 2.06 11.93 -6.65
CA GLN A 78 0.88 11.09 -6.58
C GLN A 78 -0.07 11.40 -7.74
N GLY A 79 -0.87 10.37 -8.11
CA GLY A 79 -1.97 10.50 -9.04
C GLY A 79 -3.14 11.30 -8.46
N MET A 80 -4.11 11.60 -9.30
CA MET A 80 -5.31 12.33 -8.89
C MET A 80 -6.41 11.37 -8.44
N ILE A 81 -7.12 11.75 -7.38
CA ILE A 81 -8.40 11.13 -7.05
C ILE A 81 -9.45 11.78 -7.94
N GLN A 82 -10.12 10.95 -8.73
CA GLN A 82 -11.12 11.37 -9.72
C GLN A 82 -12.50 10.86 -9.31
N ALA A 83 -13.56 11.44 -9.88
CA ALA A 83 -14.91 11.00 -9.61
C ALA A 83 -15.76 11.04 -10.87
N TYR A 84 -16.88 10.33 -10.83
CA TYR A 84 -17.90 10.45 -11.85
C TYR A 84 -18.73 11.72 -11.58
N ALA A 85 -19.00 12.46 -12.64
CA ALA A 85 -19.98 13.54 -12.66
C ALA A 85 -21.17 13.13 -13.53
N TYR A 86 -22.31 13.70 -13.26
CA TYR A 86 -23.54 13.35 -13.95
C TYR A 86 -24.23 14.60 -14.48
N THR A 87 -24.76 14.53 -15.70
CA THR A 87 -25.49 15.63 -16.33
C THR A 87 -26.90 15.18 -16.71
N ASP A 88 -27.87 16.09 -16.53
CA ASP A 88 -29.23 15.93 -17.04
C ASP A 88 -29.27 16.06 -18.57
N GLU A 89 -30.44 15.91 -19.16
CA GLU A 89 -30.66 16.04 -20.62
C GLU A 89 -30.31 17.43 -21.18
N ARG A 90 -30.25 18.44 -20.31
CA ARG A 90 -29.87 19.83 -20.67
C ARG A 90 -28.37 20.06 -20.53
N GLY A 91 -27.59 19.05 -20.14
CA GLY A 91 -26.19 19.17 -19.89
C GLY A 91 -25.83 19.87 -18.57
N GLN A 92 -26.77 20.01 -17.63
CA GLN A 92 -26.51 20.62 -16.32
C GLN A 92 -26.05 19.53 -15.34
N TYR A 93 -24.99 19.82 -14.58
CA TYR A 93 -24.50 18.89 -13.56
C TYR A 93 -25.51 18.73 -12.42
N VAL A 94 -25.77 17.48 -12.05
CA VAL A 94 -26.61 17.07 -10.92
C VAL A 94 -25.75 16.53 -9.78
N PRO A 95 -26.20 16.58 -8.50
CA PRO A 95 -25.44 16.04 -7.38
C PRO A 95 -25.17 14.53 -7.56
N ALA A 96 -23.91 14.14 -7.51
CA ALA A 96 -23.51 12.76 -7.76
C ALA A 96 -23.94 11.78 -6.66
N ASP A 97 -24.14 12.28 -5.45
CA ASP A 97 -24.63 11.53 -4.29
C ASP A 97 -26.14 11.23 -4.33
N GLU A 98 -26.90 11.97 -5.15
CA GLU A 98 -28.34 11.76 -5.39
C GLU A 98 -28.62 10.85 -6.59
N VAL A 99 -27.57 10.44 -7.34
CA VAL A 99 -27.75 9.60 -8.54
C VAL A 99 -27.84 8.13 -8.14
N GLU A 100 -28.87 7.49 -8.66
CA GLU A 100 -29.12 6.06 -8.47
C GLU A 100 -28.60 5.26 -9.68
N GLU A 101 -27.91 4.15 -9.38
CA GLU A 101 -27.49 3.18 -10.40
C GLU A 101 -28.63 2.17 -10.65
N GLY A 102 -29.11 2.13 -11.88
CA GLY A 102 -30.15 1.23 -12.31
C GLY A 102 -29.63 -0.08 -12.92
N ALA A 103 -30.55 -0.87 -13.47
CA ALA A 103 -30.18 -2.09 -14.19
C ALA A 103 -29.34 -1.75 -15.44
N SER A 104 -28.51 -2.73 -15.88
CA SER A 104 -27.77 -2.58 -17.12
C SER A 104 -28.72 -2.49 -18.33
N ASN A 105 -28.36 -1.64 -19.29
CA ASN A 105 -29.06 -1.51 -20.57
C ASN A 105 -28.86 -2.77 -21.44
N SER A 106 -29.46 -2.80 -22.63
CA SER A 106 -29.33 -3.91 -23.58
C SER A 106 -27.90 -4.17 -24.07
N ALA A 107 -27.00 -3.20 -23.91
CA ALA A 107 -25.57 -3.33 -24.23
C ALA A 107 -24.72 -3.80 -23.03
N GLY A 108 -25.36 -4.06 -21.88
CA GLY A 108 -24.67 -4.46 -20.65
C GLY A 108 -24.03 -3.32 -19.85
N GLU A 109 -24.31 -2.07 -20.20
CA GLU A 109 -23.78 -0.89 -19.52
C GLU A 109 -24.74 -0.45 -18.40
N PRO A 110 -24.22 -0.02 -17.22
CA PRO A 110 -25.05 0.46 -16.13
C PRO A 110 -25.78 1.75 -16.54
N THR A 111 -27.05 1.86 -16.15
CA THR A 111 -27.85 3.08 -16.32
C THR A 111 -27.86 3.89 -15.04
N PHE A 112 -28.04 5.20 -15.16
CA PHE A 112 -28.05 6.13 -14.04
C PHE A 112 -29.27 7.04 -14.12
N THR A 113 -29.91 7.29 -12.97
CA THR A 113 -31.06 8.18 -12.89
C THR A 113 -30.90 9.16 -11.73
N TRP A 114 -31.45 10.35 -11.91
CA TRP A 114 -31.58 11.40 -10.88
C TRP A 114 -33.05 11.81 -10.80
N HIS A 115 -33.67 11.61 -9.65
CA HIS A 115 -35.12 11.81 -9.46
C HIS A 115 -36.00 11.07 -10.50
N GLY A 116 -35.53 9.90 -10.94
CA GLY A 116 -36.25 9.09 -11.94
C GLY A 116 -35.99 9.45 -13.41
N GLU A 117 -35.26 10.55 -13.66
CA GLU A 117 -34.85 10.94 -15.01
C GLU A 117 -33.45 10.39 -15.34
N SER A 118 -33.26 10.00 -16.62
CA SER A 118 -31.96 9.46 -17.06
C SER A 118 -30.90 10.55 -17.05
N VAL A 119 -29.68 10.21 -16.61
CA VAL A 119 -28.53 11.13 -16.59
C VAL A 119 -27.34 10.49 -17.32
N ASN A 120 -26.52 11.35 -17.94
CA ASN A 120 -25.27 10.94 -18.57
C ASN A 120 -24.15 10.99 -17.55
N ARG A 121 -23.26 9.98 -17.58
CA ARG A 121 -22.10 9.87 -16.71
C ARG A 121 -20.83 10.21 -17.45
N GLU A 122 -20.01 11.08 -16.88
CA GLU A 122 -18.65 11.37 -17.33
C GLU A 122 -17.63 11.12 -16.21
N PHE A 123 -16.43 10.67 -16.57
CA PHE A 123 -15.34 10.42 -15.64
C PHE A 123 -14.28 11.52 -15.75
N GLY A 124 -13.87 12.07 -14.62
CA GLY A 124 -12.87 13.14 -14.63
C GLY A 124 -12.50 13.65 -13.24
N LYS A 125 -12.12 14.92 -13.20
CA LYS A 125 -11.73 15.55 -11.94
C LYS A 125 -12.90 15.65 -10.96
N MET A 126 -12.59 15.69 -9.68
CA MET A 126 -13.52 16.04 -8.61
C MET A 126 -13.58 17.56 -8.47
N GLY A 127 -14.77 18.14 -8.36
CA GLY A 127 -14.90 19.59 -8.25
C GLY A 127 -16.30 20.08 -7.89
N LYS A 128 -16.38 21.22 -7.19
CA LYS A 128 -17.65 21.82 -6.75
C LYS A 128 -18.59 22.12 -7.92
N SER A 129 -18.06 22.63 -9.03
CA SER A 129 -18.87 22.95 -10.23
C SER A 129 -19.42 21.70 -10.92
N LEU A 130 -18.82 20.53 -10.71
CA LEU A 130 -19.26 19.25 -11.26
C LEU A 130 -20.20 18.52 -10.30
N LYS A 131 -20.45 19.06 -9.11
CA LYS A 131 -21.30 18.48 -8.06
C LYS A 131 -20.98 17.02 -7.71
N ASN A 132 -19.69 16.61 -7.83
CA ASN A 132 -19.20 15.27 -7.57
C ASN A 132 -18.14 15.23 -6.44
N ILE A 133 -18.11 16.27 -5.61
CA ILE A 133 -17.11 16.41 -4.55
C ILE A 133 -17.50 15.56 -3.34
N VAL A 134 -16.50 14.87 -2.78
CA VAL A 134 -16.58 14.26 -1.46
C VAL A 134 -15.64 15.04 -0.54
N THR A 135 -16.16 15.57 0.56
CA THR A 135 -15.34 16.37 1.49
C THR A 135 -14.69 15.47 2.54
N PRO A 136 -13.46 15.80 3.00
CA PRO A 136 -12.86 15.11 4.14
C PRO A 136 -13.73 15.13 5.40
N ASP A 137 -14.41 16.25 5.67
CA ASP A 137 -15.29 16.39 6.84
C ASP A 137 -16.39 15.32 6.84
N TYR A 138 -17.08 15.14 5.69
CA TYR A 138 -18.05 14.06 5.54
C TYR A 138 -17.46 12.68 5.83
N MET A 139 -16.22 12.42 5.38
CA MET A 139 -15.56 11.15 5.61
C MET A 139 -15.18 10.96 7.08
N TYR A 140 -14.72 12.02 7.74
CA TYR A 140 -14.37 11.95 9.17
C TYR A 140 -15.59 11.70 10.05
N GLU A 141 -16.70 12.36 9.77
CA GLU A 141 -17.94 12.22 10.53
C GLU A 141 -18.58 10.85 10.37
N ASN A 142 -18.52 10.26 9.17
CA ASN A 142 -19.21 9.00 8.86
C ASN A 142 -18.34 7.75 9.00
N TYR A 143 -17.03 7.85 8.82
CA TYR A 143 -16.12 6.68 8.76
C TYR A 143 -14.90 6.81 9.68
N GLY A 144 -14.59 8.01 10.16
CA GLY A 144 -13.40 8.30 10.93
C GLY A 144 -12.15 8.54 10.09
N ALA A 145 -11.21 9.31 10.64
CA ALA A 145 -10.00 9.74 9.93
C ALA A 145 -9.11 8.58 9.50
N ASP A 146 -8.90 7.58 10.36
CA ASP A 146 -8.04 6.43 10.05
C ASP A 146 -8.61 5.55 8.94
N THR A 147 -9.93 5.37 8.90
CA THR A 147 -10.58 4.64 7.79
C THR A 147 -10.40 5.38 6.46
N PHE A 148 -10.55 6.70 6.47
CA PHE A 148 -10.35 7.53 5.30
C PHE A 148 -8.91 7.46 4.79
N ARG A 149 -7.93 7.66 5.67
CA ARG A 149 -6.50 7.55 5.37
C ARG A 149 -6.14 6.17 4.80
N LEU A 150 -6.64 5.11 5.46
CA LEU A 150 -6.42 3.73 5.01
C LEU A 150 -7.01 3.48 3.62
N TYR A 151 -8.21 4.01 3.36
CA TYR A 151 -8.85 3.86 2.05
C TYR A 151 -8.05 4.56 0.95
N GLU A 152 -7.66 5.82 1.13
CA GLU A 152 -6.85 6.57 0.15
C GLU A 152 -5.53 5.84 -0.17
N MET A 153 -4.84 5.34 0.84
CA MET A 153 -3.59 4.61 0.65
C MET A 153 -3.78 3.21 0.03
N SER A 154 -4.99 2.63 0.11
CA SER A 154 -5.29 1.29 -0.41
C SER A 154 -5.83 1.26 -1.84
N MET A 155 -6.23 2.41 -2.41
CA MET A 155 -6.94 2.48 -3.70
C MET A 155 -6.14 1.93 -4.90
N GLY A 156 -4.83 1.82 -4.79
CA GLY A 156 -3.92 1.34 -5.83
C GLY A 156 -2.55 2.01 -5.74
N PRO A 157 -1.70 1.88 -6.77
CA PRO A 157 -0.42 2.56 -6.79
C PRO A 157 -0.61 4.07 -6.60
N LEU A 158 0.12 4.64 -5.64
CA LEU A 158 -0.03 6.05 -5.25
C LEU A 158 0.26 7.03 -6.40
N SER A 159 1.09 6.62 -7.38
CA SER A 159 1.42 7.42 -8.57
C SER A 159 0.34 7.42 -9.66
N GLU A 160 -0.71 6.60 -9.53
CA GLU A 160 -1.76 6.47 -10.53
C GLU A 160 -3.05 7.16 -10.09
N SER A 161 -3.74 7.79 -11.05
CA SER A 161 -5.06 8.37 -10.81
C SER A 161 -6.11 7.27 -10.63
N ARG A 162 -7.01 7.45 -9.66
CA ARG A 162 -8.01 6.45 -9.28
C ARG A 162 -9.40 7.06 -9.10
N PRO A 163 -10.46 6.33 -9.48
CA PRO A 163 -11.82 6.78 -9.22
C PRO A 163 -12.16 6.62 -7.73
N TRP A 164 -12.76 7.65 -7.16
CA TRP A 164 -13.33 7.60 -5.83
C TRP A 164 -14.60 6.74 -5.83
N ASN A 165 -14.73 5.90 -4.81
CA ASN A 165 -15.95 5.12 -4.56
C ASN A 165 -16.19 5.00 -3.04
N THR A 166 -17.11 5.79 -2.51
CA THR A 166 -17.43 5.81 -1.08
C THR A 166 -17.86 4.45 -0.53
N ARG A 167 -18.49 3.59 -1.35
CA ARG A 167 -18.91 2.24 -0.92
C ARG A 167 -17.74 1.35 -0.53
N ASN A 168 -16.57 1.56 -1.13
CA ASN A 168 -15.38 0.75 -0.86
C ASN A 168 -14.69 1.10 0.45
N VAL A 169 -14.98 2.28 1.03
CA VAL A 169 -14.42 2.74 2.32
C VAL A 169 -14.73 1.77 3.46
N VAL A 170 -15.91 1.14 3.42
CA VAL A 170 -16.38 0.17 4.44
C VAL A 170 -15.42 -1.02 4.57
N GLY A 171 -14.70 -1.38 3.52
CA GLY A 171 -13.67 -2.44 3.56
C GLY A 171 -12.54 -2.11 4.55
N GLY A 172 -12.03 -0.88 4.48
CA GLY A 172 -11.03 -0.37 5.42
C GLY A 172 -11.53 -0.32 6.86
N MET A 173 -12.74 0.19 7.07
CA MET A 173 -13.36 0.21 8.40
C MET A 173 -13.46 -1.18 9.02
N ARG A 174 -13.92 -2.18 8.26
CA ARG A 174 -14.02 -3.57 8.73
C ARG A 174 -12.66 -4.19 9.07
N PHE A 175 -11.61 -3.81 8.35
CA PHE A 175 -10.25 -4.25 8.67
C PHE A 175 -9.80 -3.68 10.01
N LEU A 176 -9.95 -2.35 10.23
CA LEU A 176 -9.59 -1.69 11.50
C LEU A 176 -10.40 -2.25 12.69
N GLN A 177 -11.70 -2.48 12.50
CA GLN A 177 -12.54 -3.09 13.53
C GLN A 177 -12.13 -4.52 13.89
N ARG A 178 -11.69 -5.32 12.90
CA ARG A 178 -11.18 -6.68 13.19
C ARG A 178 -9.85 -6.62 13.94
N LEU A 179 -8.96 -5.72 13.55
CA LEU A 179 -7.70 -5.52 14.26
C LEU A 179 -7.94 -5.06 15.69
N TRP A 180 -8.87 -4.11 15.88
CA TRP A 180 -9.27 -3.67 17.22
C TRP A 180 -9.68 -4.85 18.10
N ARG A 181 -10.57 -5.72 17.62
CA ARG A 181 -11.03 -6.90 18.36
C ARG A 181 -9.94 -7.93 18.65
N ASN A 182 -8.89 -7.98 17.87
CA ASN A 182 -7.70 -8.81 18.14
C ASN A 182 -6.91 -8.29 19.35
N VAL A 183 -7.06 -7.02 19.71
CA VAL A 183 -6.33 -6.38 20.82
C VAL A 183 -7.23 -6.10 22.02
N VAL A 184 -8.48 -5.68 21.78
CA VAL A 184 -9.38 -5.14 22.79
C VAL A 184 -10.72 -5.86 22.76
N ASN A 185 -11.20 -6.26 23.93
CA ASN A 185 -12.59 -6.71 24.11
C ASN A 185 -13.52 -5.48 24.08
N GLU A 186 -14.45 -5.44 23.13
CA GLU A 186 -15.34 -4.29 22.91
C GLU A 186 -16.32 -4.04 24.07
N GLU A 187 -16.67 -5.07 24.84
CA GLU A 187 -17.61 -4.94 25.98
C GLU A 187 -16.91 -4.41 27.23
N THR A 188 -15.69 -4.88 27.50
CA THR A 188 -14.97 -4.54 28.74
C THR A 188 -13.91 -3.47 28.56
N GLY A 189 -13.48 -3.19 27.32
CA GLY A 189 -12.37 -2.31 27.01
C GLY A 189 -10.99 -2.87 27.42
N ALA A 190 -10.94 -4.14 27.87
CA ALA A 190 -9.72 -4.77 28.33
C ALA A 190 -8.89 -5.33 27.15
N CYS A 191 -7.55 -5.31 27.31
CA CYS A 191 -6.65 -5.99 26.41
C CYS A 191 -6.87 -7.52 26.50
N VAL A 192 -6.93 -8.19 25.33
CA VAL A 192 -7.19 -9.64 25.21
C VAL A 192 -6.01 -10.44 24.69
N VAL A 193 -4.90 -9.78 24.40
CA VAL A 193 -3.71 -10.45 23.89
C VAL A 193 -3.06 -11.33 24.94
N THR A 194 -2.37 -12.39 24.50
CA THR A 194 -1.66 -13.30 25.37
C THR A 194 -0.15 -13.19 25.16
N ASP A 195 0.62 -13.62 26.16
CA ASP A 195 2.09 -13.69 26.07
C ASP A 195 2.57 -15.09 25.62
N ASP A 196 1.72 -15.81 24.89
CA ASP A 196 2.03 -17.13 24.34
C ASP A 196 3.16 -17.05 23.31
N ALA A 197 3.97 -18.09 23.27
CA ALA A 197 5.00 -18.26 22.25
C ALA A 197 4.36 -18.45 20.87
N LEU A 198 5.00 -17.87 19.83
CA LEU A 198 4.55 -18.02 18.45
C LEU A 198 4.87 -19.43 17.94
N ASP A 199 3.91 -20.05 17.27
CA ASP A 199 4.19 -21.25 16.49
C ASP A 199 4.98 -20.92 15.22
N GLU A 200 5.56 -21.94 14.59
CA GLU A 200 6.41 -21.77 13.41
C GLU A 200 5.67 -21.10 12.25
N LYS A 201 4.41 -21.43 12.04
CA LYS A 201 3.57 -20.83 11.00
C LYS A 201 3.36 -19.34 11.24
N THR A 202 3.05 -18.95 12.47
CA THR A 202 2.87 -17.54 12.86
C THR A 202 4.17 -16.78 12.76
N LEU A 203 5.31 -17.37 13.16
CA LEU A 203 6.65 -16.79 12.98
C LEU A 203 6.93 -16.49 11.50
N LYS A 204 6.67 -17.45 10.60
CA LYS A 204 6.86 -17.24 9.16
C LYS A 204 5.97 -16.16 8.58
N VAL A 205 4.67 -16.20 8.88
CA VAL A 205 3.72 -15.16 8.39
C VAL A 205 4.12 -13.78 8.89
N LEU A 206 4.46 -13.65 10.18
CA LEU A 206 4.89 -12.39 10.78
C LEU A 206 6.15 -11.83 10.11
N ASN A 207 7.22 -12.63 10.04
CA ASN A 207 8.52 -12.16 9.56
C ASN A 207 8.51 -11.87 8.05
N ASN A 208 7.79 -12.66 7.25
CA ASN A 208 7.55 -12.33 5.85
C ASN A 208 6.77 -11.01 5.71
N THR A 209 5.74 -10.80 6.54
CA THR A 209 4.98 -9.55 6.51
C THR A 209 5.86 -8.35 6.88
N ILE A 210 6.68 -8.44 7.93
CA ILE A 210 7.60 -7.36 8.32
C ILE A 210 8.56 -7.03 7.17
N ALA A 211 9.21 -8.04 6.58
CA ALA A 211 10.15 -7.85 5.48
C ALA A 211 9.49 -7.20 4.26
N GLU A 212 8.34 -7.72 3.84
CA GLU A 212 7.62 -7.24 2.67
C GLU A 212 7.04 -5.84 2.88
N VAL A 213 6.40 -5.57 4.03
CA VAL A 213 5.84 -4.24 4.34
C VAL A 213 6.94 -3.19 4.40
N THR A 214 8.10 -3.50 4.96
CA THR A 214 9.25 -2.58 4.98
C THR A 214 9.64 -2.17 3.55
N VAL A 215 9.83 -3.14 2.66
CA VAL A 215 10.18 -2.88 1.25
C VAL A 215 9.09 -2.07 0.53
N GLU A 216 7.82 -2.38 0.77
CA GLU A 216 6.71 -1.68 0.11
C GLU A 216 6.57 -0.23 0.60
N MET A 217 6.75 0.02 1.91
CA MET A 217 6.70 1.38 2.46
C MET A 217 7.88 2.24 1.96
N GLU A 218 9.10 1.71 1.93
CA GLU A 218 10.28 2.40 1.36
C GLU A 218 10.09 2.73 -0.12
N ALA A 219 9.42 1.84 -0.86
CA ALA A 219 9.12 2.03 -2.27
C ALA A 219 7.92 2.95 -2.55
N MET A 220 7.27 3.52 -1.53
CA MET A 220 6.05 4.33 -1.65
C MET A 220 4.88 3.55 -2.28
N ARG A 221 4.72 2.28 -1.90
CA ARG A 221 3.61 1.40 -2.34
C ARG A 221 2.71 1.00 -1.16
N PRO A 222 2.06 1.94 -0.49
CA PRO A 222 1.26 1.68 0.70
C PRO A 222 0.09 0.71 0.42
N ASN A 223 -0.47 0.70 -0.78
CA ASN A 223 -1.52 -0.23 -1.17
C ASN A 223 -1.11 -1.70 -1.05
N THR A 224 0.12 -2.03 -1.46
CA THR A 224 0.65 -3.38 -1.33
C THR A 224 1.00 -3.69 0.12
N ALA A 225 1.58 -2.74 0.85
CA ALA A 225 1.84 -2.87 2.29
C ALA A 225 0.54 -3.17 3.06
N ILE A 226 -0.54 -2.42 2.83
CA ILE A 226 -1.86 -2.64 3.46
C ILE A 226 -2.37 -4.05 3.16
N ALA A 227 -2.25 -4.53 1.92
CA ALA A 227 -2.68 -5.88 1.56
C ALA A 227 -1.94 -6.96 2.39
N LYS A 228 -0.63 -6.78 2.65
CA LYS A 228 0.16 -7.68 3.50
C LYS A 228 -0.27 -7.60 4.97
N LEU A 229 -0.54 -6.40 5.48
CA LEU A 229 -1.05 -6.22 6.84
C LEU A 229 -2.42 -6.88 7.03
N ILE A 230 -3.29 -6.85 6.02
CA ILE A 230 -4.59 -7.55 6.04
C ILE A 230 -4.38 -9.08 6.11
N VAL A 231 -3.40 -9.63 5.38
CA VAL A 231 -3.08 -11.07 5.43
C VAL A 231 -2.64 -11.48 6.84
N LEU A 232 -1.71 -10.73 7.45
CA LEU A 232 -1.27 -10.97 8.83
C LEU A 232 -2.44 -10.87 9.82
N ASN A 233 -3.25 -9.81 9.73
CA ASN A 233 -4.42 -9.65 10.60
C ASN A 233 -5.41 -10.81 10.47
N ASN A 234 -5.67 -11.29 9.25
CA ASN A 234 -6.55 -12.45 9.02
C ASN A 234 -5.97 -13.73 9.65
N HIS A 235 -4.66 -13.92 9.55
CA HIS A 235 -3.98 -15.04 10.23
C HIS A 235 -4.18 -14.94 11.75
N LEU A 236 -3.87 -13.79 12.37
CA LEU A 236 -4.04 -13.58 13.81
C LEU A 236 -5.49 -13.79 14.26
N THR A 237 -6.46 -13.29 13.49
CA THR A 237 -7.90 -13.49 13.78
C THR A 237 -8.32 -14.97 13.75
N SER A 238 -7.60 -15.83 13.02
CA SER A 238 -7.88 -17.28 12.96
C SER A 238 -7.31 -18.07 14.14
N LEU A 239 -6.46 -17.47 14.95
CA LEU A 239 -5.88 -18.11 16.12
C LEU A 239 -6.88 -18.13 17.28
N PRO A 240 -6.83 -19.14 18.17
CA PRO A 240 -7.68 -19.18 19.36
C PRO A 240 -7.39 -18.03 20.34
N HIS A 241 -6.14 -17.58 20.40
CA HIS A 241 -5.67 -16.42 21.15
C HIS A 241 -4.67 -15.65 20.31
N VAL A 242 -4.68 -14.32 20.45
CA VAL A 242 -3.78 -13.44 19.70
C VAL A 242 -2.53 -13.17 20.52
N PRO A 243 -1.35 -13.65 20.08
CA PRO A 243 -0.11 -13.40 20.79
C PRO A 243 0.34 -11.95 20.64
N ARG A 244 0.74 -11.33 21.75
CA ARG A 244 1.32 -9.98 21.83
C ARG A 244 2.48 -9.82 20.84
N ALA A 245 3.41 -10.77 20.84
CA ALA A 245 4.60 -10.74 20.00
C ALA A 245 4.33 -10.69 18.49
N ALA A 246 3.09 -11.01 18.05
CA ALA A 246 2.70 -10.93 16.65
C ALA A 246 1.82 -9.72 16.34
N VAL A 247 0.97 -9.27 17.27
CA VAL A 247 0.07 -8.14 17.02
C VAL A 247 0.75 -6.78 17.21
N GLU A 248 1.70 -6.64 18.12
CA GLU A 248 2.45 -5.39 18.31
C GLU A 248 3.19 -4.94 17.04
N PRO A 249 3.96 -5.81 16.33
CA PRO A 249 4.55 -5.44 15.04
C PRO A 249 3.52 -5.04 13.98
N LEU A 250 2.34 -5.67 13.95
CA LEU A 250 1.26 -5.30 13.03
C LEU A 250 0.77 -3.88 13.31
N VAL A 251 0.54 -3.54 14.59
CA VAL A 251 0.11 -2.20 15.03
C VAL A 251 1.18 -1.15 14.69
N LEU A 252 2.46 -1.45 14.94
CA LEU A 252 3.59 -0.58 14.57
C LEU A 252 3.65 -0.29 13.07
N MET A 253 3.54 -1.32 12.24
CA MET A 253 3.59 -1.17 10.78
C MET A 253 2.37 -0.44 10.21
N LEU A 254 1.22 -0.51 10.86
CA LEU A 254 0.00 0.18 10.46
C LEU A 254 -0.03 1.66 10.92
N ALA A 255 0.68 2.01 11.99
CA ALA A 255 0.63 3.32 12.62
C ALA A 255 0.86 4.52 11.65
N PRO A 256 1.76 4.48 10.67
CA PRO A 256 1.90 5.58 9.70
C PRO A 256 0.64 5.83 8.85
N ILE A 257 -0.19 4.83 8.68
CA ILE A 257 -1.41 4.87 7.86
C ILE A 257 -2.63 5.21 8.72
N ALA A 258 -2.81 4.53 9.85
CA ALA A 258 -3.95 4.68 10.77
C ALA A 258 -3.47 5.04 12.19
N PRO A 259 -2.94 6.26 12.40
CA PRO A 259 -2.22 6.62 13.62
C PRO A 259 -3.09 6.61 14.87
N HIS A 260 -4.36 7.05 14.79
CA HIS A 260 -5.19 7.23 15.99
C HIS A 260 -5.58 5.89 16.61
N ILE A 261 -6.07 4.95 15.83
CA ILE A 261 -6.44 3.62 16.33
C ILE A 261 -5.20 2.83 16.77
N CYS A 262 -4.06 3.00 16.08
CA CYS A 262 -2.83 2.33 16.46
C CYS A 262 -2.27 2.89 17.78
N GLU A 263 -2.32 4.20 18.00
CA GLU A 263 -1.92 4.82 19.27
C GLU A 263 -2.78 4.31 20.43
N GLU A 264 -4.11 4.23 20.24
CA GLU A 264 -5.02 3.72 21.28
C GLU A 264 -4.75 2.22 21.55
N MET A 265 -4.55 1.39 20.51
CA MET A 265 -4.17 -0.01 20.71
C MET A 265 -2.82 -0.15 21.43
N TRP A 266 -1.85 0.71 21.09
CA TRP A 266 -0.54 0.73 21.70
C TRP A 266 -0.62 1.01 23.21
N SER A 267 -1.47 1.97 23.58
CA SER A 267 -1.78 2.26 24.98
C SER A 267 -2.46 1.07 25.69
N LYS A 268 -3.44 0.40 25.02
CA LYS A 268 -4.10 -0.81 25.56
C LYS A 268 -3.14 -1.99 25.74
N LEU A 269 -2.12 -2.09 24.90
CA LEU A 269 -1.05 -3.06 25.02
C LEU A 269 -0.09 -2.76 26.19
N GLY A 270 -0.26 -1.62 26.87
CA GLY A 270 0.47 -1.28 28.10
C GLY A 270 1.69 -0.38 27.89
N HIS A 271 1.89 0.18 26.72
CA HIS A 271 2.99 1.08 26.44
C HIS A 271 2.68 2.51 26.96
N ALA A 272 3.61 3.09 27.71
CA ALA A 272 3.45 4.42 28.32
C ALA A 272 3.85 5.58 27.37
N LYS A 273 4.68 5.29 26.36
CA LYS A 273 5.13 6.27 25.37
C LYS A 273 4.37 6.12 24.08
N SER A 274 4.22 7.22 23.34
CA SER A 274 3.59 7.21 22.02
C SER A 274 4.28 6.23 21.08
N ILE A 275 3.47 5.53 20.26
CA ILE A 275 3.92 4.63 19.19
C ILE A 275 4.81 5.35 18.17
N ALA A 276 4.66 6.67 18.02
CA ALA A 276 5.46 7.49 17.10
C ALA A 276 6.96 7.48 17.41
N HIS A 277 7.34 7.10 18.63
CA HIS A 277 8.74 6.99 19.06
C HIS A 277 9.23 5.54 19.18
N ALA A 278 8.41 4.58 18.77
CA ALA A 278 8.80 3.17 18.77
C ALA A 278 9.61 2.83 17.51
N ASP A 279 10.54 1.89 17.65
CA ASP A 279 11.35 1.43 16.53
C ASP A 279 10.50 0.61 15.53
N TRP A 280 10.83 0.73 14.25
CA TRP A 280 10.24 -0.11 13.22
C TRP A 280 10.62 -1.59 13.43
N PRO A 281 9.69 -2.53 13.30
CA PRO A 281 9.98 -3.93 13.55
C PRO A 281 10.97 -4.49 12.53
N VAL A 282 11.88 -5.35 12.99
CA VAL A 282 12.90 -5.99 12.18
C VAL A 282 12.56 -7.46 11.98
N ALA A 283 12.55 -7.92 10.73
CA ALA A 283 12.28 -9.31 10.41
C ALA A 283 13.45 -10.21 10.82
N ASP A 284 13.15 -11.35 11.47
CA ASP A 284 14.12 -12.41 11.69
C ASP A 284 14.29 -13.22 10.40
N SER A 285 15.48 -13.11 9.79
CA SER A 285 15.81 -13.74 8.51
C SER A 285 15.65 -15.28 8.49
N ARG A 286 15.65 -15.93 9.65
CA ARG A 286 15.42 -17.38 9.76
C ARG A 286 14.02 -17.80 9.35
N TYR A 287 13.05 -16.87 9.42
CA TYR A 287 11.64 -17.10 9.11
C TYR A 287 11.17 -16.32 7.85
N VAL A 288 12.09 -15.66 7.16
CA VAL A 288 11.78 -14.95 5.90
C VAL A 288 12.03 -15.89 4.72
N GLY A 289 11.03 -16.03 3.86
CA GLY A 289 11.05 -16.87 2.67
C GLY A 289 9.84 -17.80 2.60
N GLU A 290 9.64 -18.37 1.45
CA GLU A 290 8.60 -19.37 1.24
C GLU A 290 9.22 -20.76 1.38
N ASP A 291 8.54 -21.66 2.09
CA ASP A 291 8.96 -23.07 2.16
C ASP A 291 8.76 -23.76 0.82
N THR A 292 7.74 -23.35 0.09
CA THR A 292 7.42 -23.87 -1.25
C THR A 292 6.91 -22.76 -2.17
N VAL A 293 7.13 -22.95 -3.45
CA VAL A 293 6.53 -22.09 -4.52
C VAL A 293 5.70 -22.95 -5.44
N THR A 294 4.62 -22.39 -5.95
CA THR A 294 3.76 -23.10 -6.92
C THR A 294 4.42 -23.06 -8.30
N ALA A 295 4.89 -24.22 -8.77
CA ALA A 295 5.31 -24.42 -10.15
C ALA A 295 4.10 -24.78 -11.03
N VAL A 296 3.90 -24.03 -12.12
CA VAL A 296 2.82 -24.27 -13.07
C VAL A 296 3.29 -25.19 -14.20
N VAL A 297 2.64 -26.33 -14.38
CA VAL A 297 2.92 -27.26 -15.48
C VAL A 297 1.91 -27.04 -16.62
N GLN A 298 2.43 -26.72 -17.80
CA GLN A 298 1.64 -26.46 -19.00
C GLN A 298 1.91 -27.49 -20.08
N ILE A 299 0.85 -27.93 -20.80
CA ILE A 299 0.96 -28.67 -22.04
C ILE A 299 0.31 -27.84 -23.16
N LYS A 300 1.09 -27.53 -24.23
CA LYS A 300 0.65 -26.66 -25.34
C LYS A 300 0.07 -25.32 -24.83
N GLY A 301 0.70 -24.69 -23.83
CA GLY A 301 0.27 -23.41 -23.25
C GLY A 301 -0.92 -23.47 -22.30
N LYS A 302 -1.55 -24.64 -22.10
CA LYS A 302 -2.66 -24.79 -21.15
C LYS A 302 -2.18 -25.40 -19.85
N VAL A 303 -2.52 -24.77 -18.71
CA VAL A 303 -2.20 -25.28 -17.37
C VAL A 303 -2.83 -26.65 -17.17
N ARG A 304 -2.02 -27.64 -16.71
CA ARG A 304 -2.43 -29.02 -16.50
C ARG A 304 -2.20 -29.52 -15.08
N ALA A 305 -1.18 -29.00 -14.39
CA ALA A 305 -0.92 -29.26 -13.00
C ALA A 305 -0.31 -28.05 -12.33
N LYS A 306 -0.38 -28.02 -11.01
CA LYS A 306 0.33 -27.11 -10.12
C LYS A 306 1.06 -27.94 -9.09
N LEU A 307 2.33 -27.67 -8.86
CA LEU A 307 3.19 -28.40 -7.94
C LEU A 307 3.71 -27.43 -6.88
N GLU A 308 3.63 -27.79 -5.63
CA GLU A 308 4.32 -27.09 -4.54
C GLU A 308 5.74 -27.65 -4.44
N VAL A 309 6.73 -26.82 -4.72
CA VAL A 309 8.14 -27.23 -4.80
C VAL A 309 9.04 -26.28 -4.03
N ASP A 310 10.23 -26.75 -3.64
CA ASP A 310 11.24 -25.90 -2.99
C ASP A 310 11.56 -24.69 -3.88
N PRO A 311 11.62 -23.46 -3.34
CA PRO A 311 11.99 -22.25 -4.08
C PRO A 311 13.35 -22.35 -4.81
N ASN A 312 14.25 -23.19 -4.28
CA ASN A 312 15.59 -23.43 -4.81
C ASN A 312 15.70 -24.73 -5.64
N ILE A 313 14.56 -25.36 -5.98
CA ILE A 313 14.55 -26.60 -6.78
C ILE A 313 15.31 -26.39 -8.08
N ASP A 314 16.16 -27.33 -8.43
CA ASP A 314 16.86 -27.29 -9.69
C ASP A 314 15.94 -27.64 -10.89
N ALA A 315 16.39 -27.25 -12.10
CA ALA A 315 15.57 -27.42 -13.29
C ALA A 315 15.33 -28.90 -13.63
N SER A 316 16.24 -29.78 -13.32
CA SER A 316 16.16 -31.21 -13.66
C SER A 316 15.18 -31.93 -12.74
N GLU A 317 15.21 -31.60 -11.46
CA GLU A 317 14.27 -32.14 -10.47
C GLU A 317 12.85 -31.63 -10.73
N LEU A 318 12.70 -30.33 -11.03
CA LEU A 318 11.40 -29.76 -11.40
C LEU A 318 10.83 -30.35 -12.68
N GLU A 319 11.70 -30.65 -13.70
CA GLU A 319 11.28 -31.34 -14.92
C GLU A 319 10.71 -32.72 -14.61
N LYS A 320 11.41 -33.48 -13.78
CA LYS A 320 11.00 -34.83 -13.37
C LYS A 320 9.64 -34.80 -12.68
N LEU A 321 9.46 -33.97 -11.67
CA LEU A 321 8.19 -33.82 -10.95
C LEU A 321 7.06 -33.38 -11.88
N ALA A 322 7.35 -32.47 -12.82
CA ALA A 322 6.36 -31.98 -13.78
C ALA A 322 5.91 -33.08 -14.75
N LEU A 323 6.83 -33.90 -15.25
CA LEU A 323 6.52 -35.03 -16.13
C LEU A 323 5.70 -36.11 -15.41
N GLU A 324 6.05 -36.42 -14.16
CA GLU A 324 5.29 -37.36 -13.32
C GLU A 324 3.85 -36.84 -13.10
N ALA A 325 3.67 -35.55 -12.79
CA ALA A 325 2.37 -34.96 -12.51
C ALA A 325 1.40 -34.93 -13.71
N VAL A 326 1.90 -35.06 -14.93
CA VAL A 326 1.08 -35.05 -16.16
C VAL A 326 1.25 -36.31 -17.01
N ALA A 327 1.84 -37.41 -16.46
CA ALA A 327 2.13 -38.64 -17.17
C ALA A 327 0.90 -39.22 -17.88
N ASP A 328 -0.25 -39.24 -17.18
CA ASP A 328 -1.53 -39.73 -17.74
C ASP A 328 -1.96 -38.95 -19.00
N ARG A 329 -1.60 -37.66 -19.07
CA ARG A 329 -1.98 -36.76 -20.17
C ARG A 329 -1.02 -36.84 -21.36
N LEU A 330 0.16 -37.40 -21.16
CA LEU A 330 1.15 -37.64 -22.20
C LEU A 330 0.98 -39.03 -22.87
N GLY A 331 0.07 -39.86 -22.33
CA GLY A 331 -0.25 -41.17 -22.90
C GLY A 331 0.94 -42.15 -22.98
N GLY A 332 1.88 -42.04 -22.06
CA GLY A 332 3.08 -42.88 -22.01
C GLY A 332 4.16 -42.54 -23.06
N LYS A 333 3.96 -41.50 -23.87
CA LYS A 333 4.97 -41.03 -24.85
C LYS A 333 5.89 -39.98 -24.25
N ALA A 334 7.15 -40.02 -24.64
CA ALA A 334 8.11 -38.96 -24.27
C ALA A 334 7.74 -37.64 -24.98
N PRO A 335 7.81 -36.51 -24.29
CA PRO A 335 7.54 -35.22 -24.92
C PRO A 335 8.64 -34.84 -25.91
N ARG A 336 8.29 -34.16 -26.98
CA ARG A 336 9.23 -33.63 -27.97
C ARG A 336 10.20 -32.60 -27.37
N LYS A 337 9.73 -31.78 -26.44
CA LYS A 337 10.51 -30.73 -25.78
C LYS A 337 9.90 -30.37 -24.43
N VAL A 338 10.76 -30.18 -23.44
CA VAL A 338 10.40 -29.60 -22.15
C VAL A 338 11.18 -28.31 -21.95
N ILE A 339 10.53 -27.25 -21.55
CA ILE A 339 11.13 -25.95 -21.24
C ILE A 339 10.85 -25.67 -19.77
N VAL A 340 11.91 -25.66 -18.96
CA VAL A 340 11.85 -25.41 -17.52
C VAL A 340 12.37 -24.02 -17.21
N LYS A 341 11.60 -23.27 -16.44
CA LYS A 341 12.02 -22.03 -15.79
C LYS A 341 11.77 -22.19 -14.28
N ALA A 342 12.71 -22.89 -13.63
CA ALA A 342 12.62 -23.13 -12.19
C ALA A 342 12.60 -21.79 -11.42
N PRO A 343 11.90 -21.72 -10.28
CA PRO A 343 10.99 -22.74 -9.75
C PRO A 343 9.55 -22.62 -10.26
N LYS A 344 9.23 -21.72 -11.22
CA LYS A 344 7.86 -21.20 -11.45
C LYS A 344 7.07 -21.91 -12.54
N ILE A 345 7.72 -22.40 -13.62
CA ILE A 345 6.95 -22.90 -14.77
C ILE A 345 7.68 -23.99 -15.54
N VAL A 346 6.93 -25.01 -15.94
CA VAL A 346 7.35 -26.05 -16.88
C VAL A 346 6.38 -26.09 -18.05
N SER A 347 6.89 -25.92 -19.27
CA SER A 347 6.09 -25.98 -20.50
C SER A 347 6.49 -27.21 -21.32
N ILE A 348 5.53 -28.09 -21.54
CA ILE A 348 5.71 -29.38 -22.21
C ILE A 348 5.10 -29.32 -23.60
N VAL A 349 5.91 -29.66 -24.61
CA VAL A 349 5.46 -29.83 -26.00
C VAL A 349 5.40 -31.35 -26.26
N PRO A 350 4.20 -31.94 -26.37
CA PRO A 350 4.07 -33.37 -26.65
C PRO A 350 4.54 -33.71 -28.05
N ASP A 351 4.93 -34.97 -28.26
CA ASP A 351 5.14 -35.51 -29.60
C ASP A 351 3.80 -35.79 -30.25
N GLU A 352 3.60 -35.28 -31.47
CA GLU A 352 2.34 -35.44 -32.25
C GLU A 352 2.39 -36.63 -33.23
N SER A 353 3.50 -37.40 -33.20
CA SER A 353 3.65 -38.57 -34.09
C SER A 353 2.91 -39.81 -33.57
#